data_f50ffcbc20e248690ad56cfce9a52ac7
#
_entry.id   f50ffcbc20e248690ad56cfce9a52ac7
#
_cell.length_a   1.000
_cell.length_b   1.000
_cell.length_c   1.000
_cell.angle_alpha   90.00
_cell.angle_beta   90.00
_cell.angle_gamma   90.00
#
_symmetry.space_group_name_H-M   'P 1'
#
loop_
_entity.id
_entity.type
_entity.pdbx_description
1 polymer ?
#
loop_
_entity_poly.entity_id
_entity_poly.type
_entity_poly.pdbx_seq_one_letter_code
_entity_poly.pdbx_strand_id
1 'polypeptide(L)'
;GNILSLISLPDFNPNERQNIIDVNFINRVTKGTYELGSVFKPFTFASALNEDLIKPETEFLDLPKSIRCDRHRIGEYDNKIPSDLTAEQILIRSGNIGSVRIAQMIGSEKHKSFLEKVGVLSSIDFDIGEVAPQKDYNFGKCKLATASFGHGVATTILQLAKGYAVISNGGYDVRPTLINKNTENNKKGIRLINKGVSAQVVTALRKIVNTEEGTAKFADVANYEIGGKTGTADQPKEGSYSEAKINTFASIFPTSNPQYVFIVMLDTPQKAKDYYYKY
;
A
#
# COMPACT_ATOMS: atom_id res chain seq x y z
N GLY A 1 16.55 6.69 -1.86
CA GLY A 1 16.31 5.48 -1.08
C GLY A 1 16.85 5.55 0.35
N ASN A 2 17.33 6.73 0.80
CA ASN A 2 17.84 6.88 2.17
C ASN A 2 16.70 6.77 3.18
N ILE A 3 16.86 5.93 4.19
CA ILE A 3 15.93 5.82 5.31
C ILE A 3 16.32 6.88 6.35
N LEU A 4 15.41 7.81 6.60
CA LEU A 4 15.61 8.89 7.56
C LEU A 4 15.15 8.50 8.98
N SER A 5 14.15 7.63 9.06
CA SER A 5 13.62 7.11 10.32
C SER A 5 13.08 5.70 10.11
N LEU A 6 13.37 4.80 11.03
CA LEU A 6 12.83 3.44 11.10
C LEU A 6 12.55 3.12 12.56
N ILE A 7 11.28 3.00 12.91
CA ILE A 7 10.83 2.79 14.29
C ILE A 7 9.96 1.54 14.33
N SER A 8 10.27 0.64 15.25
CA SER A 8 9.47 -0.54 15.58
C SER A 8 9.21 -0.57 17.07
N LEU A 9 7.94 -0.64 17.45
CA LEU A 9 7.50 -0.68 18.86
C LEU A 9 6.74 -1.98 19.12
N PRO A 10 6.80 -2.54 20.33
CA PRO A 10 7.54 -2.05 21.49
C PRO A 10 9.06 -2.09 21.28
N ASP A 11 9.79 -1.19 21.95
CA ASP A 11 11.25 -1.12 21.95
C ASP A 11 11.83 -1.87 23.16
N PHE A 12 13.13 -2.17 23.15
CA PHE A 12 13.83 -2.83 24.22
C PHE A 12 15.19 -2.14 24.51
N ASN A 13 15.64 -2.25 25.75
CA ASN A 13 16.97 -1.77 26.13
C ASN A 13 18.03 -2.80 25.67
N PRO A 14 18.89 -2.50 24.70
CA PRO A 14 19.91 -3.45 24.21
C PRO A 14 20.99 -3.77 25.25
N ASN A 15 21.10 -2.98 26.33
CA ASN A 15 22.02 -3.22 27.43
C ASN A 15 21.45 -4.20 28.48
N GLU A 16 20.14 -4.41 28.47
CA GLU A 16 19.42 -5.33 29.34
C GLU A 16 18.85 -6.48 28.50
N ARG A 17 19.67 -7.49 28.24
CA ARG A 17 19.32 -8.63 27.36
C ARG A 17 18.28 -9.60 27.97
N GLN A 18 17.39 -9.11 28.83
CA GLN A 18 16.31 -9.92 29.37
C GLN A 18 15.19 -10.08 28.33
N ASN A 19 14.85 -11.34 28.02
CA ASN A 19 13.69 -11.72 27.22
C ASN A 19 13.63 -11.26 25.74
N ILE A 20 14.76 -11.17 25.05
CA ILE A 20 14.83 -10.92 23.60
C ILE A 20 14.07 -11.98 22.76
N ILE A 21 13.60 -13.06 23.39
CA ILE A 21 12.85 -14.16 22.76
C ILE A 21 11.38 -13.76 22.47
N ASP A 22 10.86 -12.67 23.05
CA ASP A 22 9.50 -12.24 22.81
C ASP A 22 9.35 -11.74 21.36
N VAL A 23 8.41 -12.35 20.63
CA VAL A 23 8.05 -12.00 19.26
C VAL A 23 7.62 -10.55 19.10
N ASN A 24 7.25 -9.88 20.19
CA ASN A 24 6.92 -8.45 20.16
C ASN A 24 8.11 -7.55 19.86
N PHE A 25 9.35 -8.01 20.10
CA PHE A 25 10.57 -7.24 19.86
C PHE A 25 11.18 -7.44 18.46
N ILE A 26 10.50 -8.12 17.55
CA ILE A 26 10.95 -8.18 16.17
C ILE A 26 10.94 -6.80 15.52
N ASN A 27 11.84 -6.56 14.60
CA ASN A 27 11.76 -5.38 13.74
C ASN A 27 10.57 -5.53 12.78
N ARG A 28 9.45 -4.90 13.12
CA ARG A 28 8.19 -4.98 12.35
C ARG A 28 8.30 -4.36 10.96
N VAL A 29 9.26 -3.46 10.75
CA VAL A 29 9.43 -2.79 9.47
C VAL A 29 10.08 -3.71 8.44
N THR A 30 11.05 -4.54 8.86
CA THR A 30 11.86 -5.38 7.95
C THR A 30 11.54 -6.86 8.01
N LYS A 31 11.00 -7.35 9.14
CA LYS A 31 10.73 -8.77 9.38
C LYS A 31 9.24 -9.11 9.53
N GLY A 32 8.43 -8.15 9.97
CA GLY A 32 6.99 -8.33 10.04
C GLY A 32 6.37 -8.34 8.64
N THR A 33 5.61 -9.37 8.31
CA THR A 33 4.85 -9.47 7.05
C THR A 33 3.36 -9.35 7.33
N TYR A 34 2.69 -8.45 6.64
CA TYR A 34 1.31 -8.07 6.92
C TYR A 34 0.47 -8.01 5.64
N GLU A 35 -0.79 -8.40 5.74
CA GLU A 35 -1.81 -7.98 4.79
C GLU A 35 -2.19 -6.53 5.13
N LEU A 36 -1.93 -5.60 4.23
CA LEU A 36 -2.03 -4.17 4.53
C LEU A 36 -3.27 -3.49 3.93
N GLY A 37 -4.12 -4.30 3.28
CA GLY A 37 -5.39 -3.83 2.75
C GLY A 37 -5.25 -2.72 1.71
N SER A 38 -6.13 -1.74 1.77
CA SER A 38 -6.34 -0.73 0.72
C SER A 38 -5.12 0.14 0.37
N VAL A 39 -4.01 0.07 1.09
CA VAL A 39 -2.75 0.72 0.66
C VAL A 39 -2.13 0.04 -0.57
N PHE A 40 -2.65 -1.11 -1.01
CA PHE A 40 -2.29 -1.78 -2.26
C PHE A 40 -3.00 -1.21 -3.50
N LYS A 41 -4.14 -0.56 -3.35
CA LYS A 41 -4.93 -0.04 -4.48
C LYS A 41 -4.18 0.93 -5.40
N PRO A 42 -3.28 1.79 -4.90
CA PRO A 42 -2.43 2.60 -5.79
C PRO A 42 -1.58 1.77 -6.74
N PHE A 43 -1.13 0.57 -6.34
CA PHE A 43 -0.38 -0.33 -7.24
C PHE A 43 -1.27 -0.94 -8.31
N THR A 44 -2.51 -1.31 -7.98
CA THR A 44 -3.49 -1.82 -8.95
C THR A 44 -3.82 -0.74 -9.98
N PHE A 45 -4.05 0.50 -9.54
CA PHE A 45 -4.29 1.64 -10.40
C PHE A 45 -3.07 1.94 -11.29
N ALA A 46 -1.87 2.02 -10.70
CA ALA A 46 -0.62 2.24 -11.42
C ALA A 46 -0.32 1.15 -12.45
N SER A 47 -0.60 -0.12 -12.12
CA SER A 47 -0.42 -1.26 -13.02
C SER A 47 -1.30 -1.14 -14.26
N ALA A 48 -2.58 -0.81 -14.09
CA ALA A 48 -3.52 -0.67 -15.20
C ALA A 48 -3.19 0.55 -16.08
N LEU A 49 -2.77 1.66 -15.47
CA LEU A 49 -2.28 2.84 -16.21
C LEU A 49 -1.01 2.54 -17.01
N ASN A 50 -0.08 1.76 -16.43
CA ASN A 50 1.20 1.44 -17.07
C ASN A 50 1.05 0.47 -18.26
N GLU A 51 -0.03 -0.30 -18.26
CA GLU A 51 -0.42 -1.19 -19.37
C GLU A 51 -1.38 -0.52 -20.36
N ASP A 52 -1.64 0.79 -20.22
CA ASP A 52 -2.57 1.58 -21.05
C ASP A 52 -4.01 0.98 -21.09
N LEU A 53 -4.41 0.22 -20.04
CA LEU A 53 -5.74 -0.39 -19.96
C LEU A 53 -6.81 0.58 -19.48
N ILE A 54 -6.41 1.58 -18.71
CA ILE A 54 -7.30 2.64 -18.20
C ILE A 54 -6.63 4.01 -18.30
N LYS A 55 -7.46 5.04 -18.22
CA LYS A 55 -7.09 6.42 -17.87
C LYS A 55 -7.76 6.78 -16.55
N PRO A 56 -7.35 7.86 -15.86
CA PRO A 56 -8.02 8.30 -14.63
C PRO A 56 -9.54 8.47 -14.81
N GLU A 57 -9.97 8.93 -16.00
CA GLU A 57 -11.36 9.22 -16.36
C GLU A 57 -12.12 8.00 -16.89
N THR A 58 -11.49 6.84 -17.03
CA THR A 58 -12.16 5.62 -17.52
C THR A 58 -13.31 5.27 -16.59
N GLU A 59 -14.52 5.18 -17.15
CA GLU A 59 -15.75 4.91 -16.40
C GLU A 59 -15.95 3.42 -16.15
N PHE A 60 -16.41 3.11 -14.95
CA PHE A 60 -16.89 1.82 -14.52
C PHE A 60 -18.35 1.98 -14.07
N LEU A 61 -19.26 1.46 -14.84
CA LEU A 61 -20.70 1.60 -14.63
C LEU A 61 -21.27 0.33 -14.00
N ASP A 62 -22.38 0.48 -13.28
CA ASP A 62 -23.14 -0.63 -12.69
C ASP A 62 -22.27 -1.57 -11.80
N LEU A 63 -21.32 -1.01 -11.06
CA LEU A 63 -20.53 -1.79 -10.11
C LEU A 63 -21.43 -2.40 -9.04
N PRO A 64 -21.48 -3.74 -8.90
CA PRO A 64 -22.33 -4.37 -7.89
C PRO A 64 -21.78 -4.10 -6.48
N LYS A 65 -22.63 -4.12 -5.47
CA LYS A 65 -22.22 -3.96 -4.06
C LYS A 65 -21.33 -5.12 -3.55
N SER A 66 -21.37 -6.25 -4.23
CA SER A 66 -20.49 -7.38 -3.92
C SER A 66 -20.36 -8.31 -5.12
N ILE A 67 -19.27 -9.06 -5.13
CA ILE A 67 -19.00 -10.13 -6.09
C ILE A 67 -18.70 -11.42 -5.34
N ARG A 68 -19.03 -12.55 -5.94
CA ARG A 68 -18.69 -13.87 -5.41
C ARG A 68 -17.38 -14.34 -6.01
N CYS A 69 -16.50 -14.85 -5.18
CA CYS A 69 -15.28 -15.50 -5.60
C CYS A 69 -15.15 -16.84 -4.87
N ASP A 70 -15.41 -17.94 -5.57
CA ASP A 70 -15.56 -19.27 -5.01
C ASP A 70 -16.60 -19.29 -3.89
N ARG A 71 -16.17 -19.65 -2.68
CA ARG A 71 -17.04 -19.71 -1.47
C ARG A 71 -17.10 -18.37 -0.73
N HIS A 72 -16.29 -17.37 -1.13
CA HIS A 72 -16.17 -16.09 -0.45
C HIS A 72 -16.94 -15.00 -1.19
N ARG A 73 -17.39 -14.02 -0.43
CA ARG A 73 -18.01 -12.81 -0.95
C ARG A 73 -17.10 -11.63 -0.70
N ILE A 74 -16.79 -10.90 -1.75
CA ILE A 74 -16.07 -9.62 -1.69
C ILE A 74 -17.11 -8.51 -1.76
N GLY A 75 -17.13 -7.62 -0.79
CA GLY A 75 -18.04 -6.48 -0.74
C GLY A 75 -17.31 -5.16 -0.60
N GLU A 76 -18.05 -4.07 -0.74
CA GLU A 76 -17.55 -2.75 -0.39
C GLU A 76 -17.48 -2.61 1.14
N TYR A 77 -16.54 -1.80 1.62
CA TYR A 77 -16.43 -1.48 3.04
C TYR A 77 -17.47 -0.46 3.51
N ASP A 78 -18.00 0.36 2.58
CA ASP A 78 -19.04 1.35 2.81
C ASP A 78 -20.13 1.23 1.74
N ASN A 79 -21.37 1.06 2.18
CA ASN A 79 -22.54 0.98 1.29
C ASN A 79 -22.81 2.27 0.51
N LYS A 80 -22.20 3.39 0.89
CA LYS A 80 -22.32 4.70 0.23
C LYS A 80 -21.45 4.84 -1.02
N ILE A 81 -20.56 3.89 -1.29
CA ILE A 81 -19.78 3.90 -2.53
C ILE A 81 -20.72 3.77 -3.72
N PRO A 82 -20.73 4.73 -4.69
CA PRO A 82 -21.59 4.68 -5.86
C PRO A 82 -21.31 3.47 -6.75
N SER A 83 -22.30 3.09 -7.58
CA SER A 83 -22.14 2.07 -8.61
C SER A 83 -21.35 2.55 -9.83
N ASP A 84 -21.40 3.84 -10.09
CA ASP A 84 -20.77 4.47 -11.25
C ASP A 84 -19.62 5.35 -10.79
N LEU A 85 -18.43 4.99 -11.19
CA LEU A 85 -17.19 5.64 -10.76
C LEU A 85 -16.17 5.67 -11.90
N THR A 86 -15.37 6.71 -11.96
CA THR A 86 -14.15 6.67 -12.76
C THR A 86 -13.07 5.85 -12.05
N ALA A 87 -12.05 5.42 -12.80
CA ALA A 87 -10.91 4.69 -12.24
C ALA A 87 -10.23 5.48 -11.11
N GLU A 88 -10.09 6.79 -11.25
CA GLU A 88 -9.56 7.67 -10.21
C GLU A 88 -10.49 7.72 -8.97
N GLN A 89 -11.79 7.83 -9.17
CA GLN A 89 -12.76 7.84 -8.06
C GLN A 89 -12.79 6.50 -7.30
N ILE A 90 -12.60 5.37 -8.00
CA ILE A 90 -12.42 4.06 -7.34
C ILE A 90 -11.27 4.11 -6.35
N LEU A 91 -10.14 4.72 -6.72
CA LEU A 91 -8.99 4.84 -5.84
C LEU A 91 -9.25 5.84 -4.72
N ILE A 92 -9.81 7.02 -4.99
CA ILE A 92 -10.11 8.08 -4.02
C ILE A 92 -11.06 7.59 -2.95
N ARG A 93 -12.17 6.97 -3.35
CA ARG A 93 -13.19 6.42 -2.44
C ARG A 93 -12.81 5.06 -1.86
N SER A 94 -11.68 4.52 -2.28
CA SER A 94 -11.20 3.19 -1.83
C SER A 94 -12.16 2.04 -2.14
N GLY A 95 -12.82 2.06 -3.32
CA GLY A 95 -13.75 1.01 -3.76
C GLY A 95 -13.06 -0.34 -3.94
N ASN A 96 -13.58 -1.39 -3.31
CA ASN A 96 -13.06 -2.75 -3.45
C ASN A 96 -13.44 -3.35 -4.79
N ILE A 97 -14.73 -3.25 -5.14
CA ILE A 97 -15.26 -3.88 -6.36
C ILE A 97 -14.65 -3.26 -7.61
N GLY A 98 -14.54 -1.93 -7.64
CA GLY A 98 -13.87 -1.23 -8.72
C GLY A 98 -12.41 -1.66 -8.87
N SER A 99 -11.68 -1.80 -7.75
CA SER A 99 -10.29 -2.29 -7.76
C SER A 99 -10.18 -3.71 -8.32
N VAL A 100 -11.14 -4.59 -7.98
CA VAL A 100 -11.21 -5.95 -8.56
C VAL A 100 -11.44 -5.87 -10.08
N ARG A 101 -12.34 -5.01 -10.56
CA ARG A 101 -12.59 -4.84 -11.99
C ARG A 101 -11.33 -4.37 -12.74
N ILE A 102 -10.62 -3.40 -12.19
CA ILE A 102 -9.33 -2.94 -12.73
C ILE A 102 -8.33 -4.11 -12.77
N ALA A 103 -8.17 -4.87 -11.69
CA ALA A 103 -7.26 -6.00 -11.66
C ALA A 103 -7.64 -7.11 -12.66
N GLN A 104 -8.94 -7.35 -12.88
CA GLN A 104 -9.41 -8.30 -13.89
C GLN A 104 -9.02 -7.87 -15.32
N MET A 105 -8.98 -6.58 -15.61
CA MET A 105 -8.48 -6.06 -16.90
C MET A 105 -6.97 -6.29 -17.06
N ILE A 106 -6.19 -6.15 -15.97
CA ILE A 106 -4.73 -6.38 -15.98
C ILE A 106 -4.43 -7.87 -16.19
N GLY A 107 -5.17 -8.74 -15.52
CA GLY A 107 -4.91 -10.17 -15.45
C GLY A 107 -3.86 -10.57 -14.43
N SER A 108 -3.87 -11.86 -14.06
CA SER A 108 -3.11 -12.38 -12.92
C SER A 108 -1.60 -12.24 -13.09
N GLU A 109 -1.06 -12.64 -14.24
CA GLU A 109 0.38 -12.65 -14.49
C GLU A 109 0.97 -11.23 -14.52
N LYS A 110 0.32 -10.32 -15.23
CA LYS A 110 0.78 -8.93 -15.35
C LYS A 110 0.71 -8.22 -14.01
N HIS A 111 -0.37 -8.41 -13.25
CA HIS A 111 -0.53 -7.78 -11.94
C HIS A 111 0.51 -8.29 -10.93
N LYS A 112 0.73 -9.60 -10.86
CA LYS A 112 1.79 -10.21 -10.04
C LYS A 112 3.16 -9.65 -10.42
N SER A 113 3.50 -9.71 -11.72
CA SER A 113 4.78 -9.20 -12.23
C SER A 113 4.99 -7.72 -11.92
N PHE A 114 3.93 -6.90 -12.00
CA PHE A 114 4.01 -5.49 -11.62
C PHE A 114 4.34 -5.30 -10.13
N LEU A 115 3.65 -6.01 -9.22
CA LEU A 115 3.90 -5.95 -7.79
C LEU A 115 5.33 -6.39 -7.42
N GLU A 116 5.82 -7.43 -8.09
CA GLU A 116 7.21 -7.88 -7.94
C GLU A 116 8.20 -6.82 -8.45
N LYS A 117 7.94 -6.27 -9.63
CA LYS A 117 8.79 -5.27 -10.30
C LYS A 117 8.94 -3.98 -9.47
N VAL A 118 7.88 -3.51 -8.83
CA VAL A 118 7.95 -2.32 -7.96
C VAL A 118 8.45 -2.63 -6.54
N GLY A 119 8.74 -3.90 -6.24
CA GLY A 119 9.39 -4.34 -5.01
C GLY A 119 8.44 -4.65 -3.85
N VAL A 120 7.11 -4.64 -4.08
CA VAL A 120 6.12 -4.91 -3.01
C VAL A 120 6.05 -6.40 -2.68
N LEU A 121 6.27 -7.28 -3.67
CA LEU A 121 6.28 -8.73 -3.51
C LEU A 121 7.64 -9.37 -3.84
N SER A 122 8.71 -8.59 -3.85
CA SER A 122 10.08 -9.07 -4.07
C SER A 122 10.95 -8.84 -2.84
N SER A 123 11.95 -9.69 -2.64
CA SER A 123 12.98 -9.41 -1.64
C SER A 123 13.72 -8.10 -1.94
N ILE A 124 14.11 -7.41 -0.89
CA ILE A 124 14.91 -6.18 -0.99
C ILE A 124 16.31 -6.47 -0.46
N ASP A 125 17.33 -6.12 -1.25
CA ASP A 125 18.70 -6.04 -0.74
C ASP A 125 18.80 -4.84 0.21
N PHE A 126 18.91 -5.11 1.50
CA PHE A 126 18.89 -4.12 2.57
C PHE A 126 20.07 -4.30 3.52
N ASP A 127 20.54 -3.20 4.13
CA ASP A 127 21.76 -3.18 4.95
C ASP A 127 21.64 -4.02 6.24
N ILE A 128 20.43 -4.28 6.72
CA ILE A 128 20.16 -5.21 7.82
C ILE A 128 19.19 -6.28 7.33
N GLY A 129 19.27 -7.48 7.91
CA GLY A 129 18.48 -8.62 7.45
C GLY A 129 16.99 -8.32 7.28
N GLU A 130 16.46 -8.69 6.12
CA GLU A 130 15.05 -8.62 5.76
C GLU A 130 14.48 -10.03 5.59
N VAL A 131 13.20 -10.18 5.83
CA VAL A 131 12.47 -11.41 5.46
C VAL A 131 12.00 -11.25 4.03
N ALA A 132 12.48 -12.13 3.14
CA ALA A 132 11.98 -12.22 1.79
C ALA A 132 10.48 -12.56 1.79
N PRO A 133 9.69 -12.13 0.78
CA PRO A 133 8.33 -12.59 0.61
C PRO A 133 8.33 -14.12 0.51
N GLN A 134 7.66 -14.76 1.47
CA GLN A 134 7.83 -16.19 1.73
C GLN A 134 7.02 -17.10 0.81
N LYS A 135 6.25 -16.55 -0.12
CA LYS A 135 5.34 -17.35 -0.92
C LYS A 135 5.37 -16.94 -2.38
N ASP A 136 5.64 -17.91 -3.22
CA ASP A 136 5.20 -17.82 -4.60
C ASP A 136 3.67 -17.84 -4.61
N TYR A 137 3.08 -16.67 -4.75
CA TYR A 137 1.63 -16.53 -4.79
C TYR A 137 1.10 -17.02 -6.14
N ASN A 138 0.32 -18.09 -6.11
CA ASN A 138 -0.48 -18.45 -7.28
C ASN A 138 -1.64 -17.47 -7.40
N PHE A 139 -1.59 -16.60 -8.40
CA PHE A 139 -2.60 -15.57 -8.66
C PHE A 139 -3.78 -16.15 -9.47
N GLY A 140 -4.46 -17.17 -8.96
CA GLY A 140 -5.77 -17.59 -9.47
C GLY A 140 -6.78 -16.41 -9.38
N LYS A 141 -7.95 -16.57 -10.02
CA LYS A 141 -8.98 -15.50 -10.13
C LYS A 141 -9.32 -14.83 -8.80
N CYS A 142 -9.49 -15.63 -7.74
CA CYS A 142 -9.83 -15.08 -6.42
C CYS A 142 -8.64 -14.38 -5.75
N LYS A 143 -7.44 -14.91 -5.90
CA LYS A 143 -6.22 -14.27 -5.40
C LYS A 143 -5.97 -12.94 -6.09
N LEU A 144 -6.14 -12.86 -7.41
CA LEU A 144 -6.08 -11.60 -8.15
C LEU A 144 -7.08 -10.58 -7.59
N ALA A 145 -8.33 -11.01 -7.40
CA ALA A 145 -9.37 -10.14 -6.87
C ALA A 145 -9.01 -9.58 -5.49
N THR A 146 -8.55 -10.43 -4.55
CA THR A 146 -8.20 -9.98 -3.20
C THR A 146 -6.89 -9.20 -3.16
N ALA A 147 -5.89 -9.58 -3.95
CA ALA A 147 -4.62 -8.87 -4.04
C ALA A 147 -4.78 -7.44 -4.56
N SER A 148 -5.81 -7.17 -5.40
CA SER A 148 -6.09 -5.84 -5.93
C SER A 148 -6.34 -4.78 -4.86
N PHE A 149 -6.74 -5.20 -3.66
CA PHE A 149 -6.96 -4.33 -2.51
C PHE A 149 -6.20 -4.79 -1.26
N GLY A 150 -5.13 -5.61 -1.44
CA GLY A 150 -4.15 -5.94 -0.42
C GLY A 150 -4.56 -7.03 0.58
N HIS A 151 -5.48 -7.94 0.20
CA HIS A 151 -5.82 -9.13 0.98
C HIS A 151 -5.26 -10.40 0.31
N GLY A 152 -4.87 -11.35 1.14
CA GLY A 152 -4.28 -12.61 0.69
C GLY A 152 -2.85 -12.47 0.13
N VAL A 153 -2.26 -11.29 0.20
CA VAL A 153 -0.85 -11.01 -0.08
C VAL A 153 -0.25 -10.27 1.10
N ALA A 154 0.91 -10.72 1.56
CA ALA A 154 1.59 -10.11 2.69
C ALA A 154 2.92 -9.49 2.23
N THR A 155 3.28 -8.37 2.82
CA THR A 155 4.49 -7.62 2.54
C THR A 155 5.05 -7.00 3.80
N THR A 156 6.31 -6.59 3.80
CA THR A 156 6.90 -5.80 4.89
C THR A 156 6.60 -4.31 4.69
N ILE A 157 6.69 -3.54 5.76
CA ILE A 157 6.56 -2.07 5.67
C ILE A 157 7.66 -1.47 4.79
N LEU A 158 8.87 -2.05 4.82
CA LEU A 158 9.99 -1.61 3.96
C LEU A 158 9.69 -1.84 2.47
N GLN A 159 9.12 -3.01 2.11
CA GLN A 159 8.70 -3.30 0.74
C GLN A 159 7.59 -2.35 0.29
N LEU A 160 6.61 -2.09 1.15
CA LEU A 160 5.55 -1.10 0.88
C LEU A 160 6.16 0.29 0.61
N ALA A 161 7.11 0.73 1.45
CA ALA A 161 7.78 2.02 1.29
C ALA A 161 8.56 2.11 -0.02
N LYS A 162 9.28 1.05 -0.40
CA LYS A 162 9.93 0.96 -1.71
C LYS A 162 8.93 1.10 -2.85
N GLY A 163 7.83 0.36 -2.79
CA GLY A 163 6.78 0.44 -3.82
C GLY A 163 6.21 1.85 -3.96
N TYR A 164 5.88 2.51 -2.85
CA TYR A 164 5.40 3.90 -2.86
C TYR A 164 6.45 4.87 -3.42
N ALA A 165 7.72 4.69 -3.08
CA ALA A 165 8.79 5.49 -3.67
C ALA A 165 8.84 5.33 -5.19
N VAL A 166 8.77 4.11 -5.71
CA VAL A 166 8.78 3.83 -7.16
C VAL A 166 7.59 4.49 -7.87
N ILE A 167 6.36 4.31 -7.35
CA ILE A 167 5.17 4.86 -8.02
C ILE A 167 5.06 6.38 -7.90
N SER A 168 5.88 7.05 -7.09
CA SER A 168 5.78 8.50 -6.88
C SER A 168 7.01 9.31 -7.32
N ASN A 169 8.15 8.69 -7.61
CA ASN A 169 9.40 9.38 -7.95
C ASN A 169 9.67 9.55 -9.46
N GLY A 170 8.64 9.38 -10.28
CA GLY A 170 8.76 9.34 -11.74
C GLY A 170 9.05 7.92 -12.26
N GLY A 171 8.85 6.90 -11.44
CA GLY A 171 8.93 5.49 -11.82
C GLY A 171 10.31 4.86 -11.73
N TYR A 172 11.25 5.48 -11.04
CA TYR A 172 12.61 4.94 -10.89
C TYR A 172 12.73 3.94 -9.74
N ASP A 173 13.47 2.85 -9.96
CA ASP A 173 13.84 1.94 -8.89
C ASP A 173 14.67 2.65 -7.83
N VAL A 174 14.47 2.24 -6.58
CA VAL A 174 15.23 2.72 -5.42
C VAL A 174 15.71 1.54 -4.58
N ARG A 175 16.92 1.64 -4.08
CA ARG A 175 17.44 0.74 -3.05
C ARG A 175 17.33 1.42 -1.70
N PRO A 176 16.50 0.90 -0.77
CA PRO A 176 16.47 1.40 0.60
C PRO A 176 17.84 1.20 1.26
N THR A 177 18.30 2.19 2.02
CA THR A 177 19.58 2.11 2.75
C THR A 177 19.55 2.98 4.01
N LEU A 178 20.20 2.48 5.06
CA LEU A 178 20.51 3.22 6.30
C LEU A 178 21.81 4.01 6.18
N ILE A 179 22.62 3.69 5.17
CA ILE A 179 23.94 4.30 4.97
C ILE A 179 23.75 5.57 4.14
N ASN A 180 23.98 6.73 4.75
CA ASN A 180 24.01 7.98 4.01
C ASN A 180 25.25 8.01 3.11
N LYS A 181 25.03 7.69 1.84
CA LYS A 181 26.05 7.90 0.82
C LYS A 181 25.91 9.33 0.34
N ASN A 182 26.80 10.22 0.76
CA ASN A 182 26.97 11.52 0.11
C ASN A 182 27.28 11.29 -1.37
N THR A 183 26.24 11.26 -2.17
CA THR A 183 26.35 10.94 -3.59
C THR A 183 26.33 12.23 -4.39
N GLU A 184 27.52 12.76 -4.66
CA GLU A 184 27.70 13.71 -5.79
C GLU A 184 27.34 13.06 -7.14
N ASN A 185 27.13 11.74 -7.17
CA ASN A 185 26.74 10.94 -8.34
C ASN A 185 25.44 10.17 -8.09
N ASN A 186 24.32 10.86 -7.85
CA ASN A 186 22.99 10.26 -7.82
C ASN A 186 22.55 9.87 -9.25
N LYS A 187 23.13 8.80 -9.80
CA LYS A 187 22.56 8.17 -11.00
C LYS A 187 21.17 7.66 -10.63
N LYS A 188 20.14 8.20 -11.28
CA LYS A 188 18.79 7.65 -11.16
C LYS A 188 18.83 6.17 -11.52
N GLY A 189 18.15 5.35 -10.75
CA GLY A 189 17.99 3.92 -11.01
C GLY A 189 17.30 3.64 -12.36
N ILE A 190 17.11 2.37 -12.67
CA ILE A 190 16.35 1.95 -13.85
C ILE A 190 14.90 2.42 -13.70
N ARG A 191 14.31 2.93 -14.77
CA ARG A 191 12.90 3.30 -14.78
C ARG A 191 12.04 2.04 -14.92
N LEU A 192 11.22 1.78 -13.92
CA LEU A 192 10.34 0.62 -13.84
C LEU A 192 8.94 0.89 -14.39
N ILE A 193 8.44 2.12 -14.25
CA ILE A 193 7.12 2.54 -14.73
C ILE A 193 7.21 3.87 -15.47
N ASN A 194 6.22 4.16 -16.30
CA ASN A 194 6.18 5.39 -17.08
C ASN A 194 6.09 6.63 -16.17
N LYS A 195 6.81 7.70 -16.50
CA LYS A 195 6.79 8.98 -15.77
C LYS A 195 5.37 9.57 -15.68
N GLY A 196 4.60 9.49 -16.77
CA GLY A 196 3.23 9.98 -16.80
C GLY A 196 2.32 9.22 -15.84
N VAL A 197 2.49 7.89 -15.73
CA VAL A 197 1.78 7.05 -14.76
C VAL A 197 2.10 7.48 -13.35
N SER A 198 3.38 7.65 -13.00
CA SER A 198 3.79 8.14 -11.69
C SER A 198 3.12 9.48 -11.34
N ALA A 199 3.07 10.44 -12.28
CA ALA A 199 2.43 11.73 -12.06
C ALA A 199 0.91 11.59 -11.80
N GLN A 200 0.21 10.73 -12.56
CA GLN A 200 -1.22 10.46 -12.36
C GLN A 200 -1.49 9.81 -10.99
N VAL A 201 -0.64 8.87 -10.56
CA VAL A 201 -0.74 8.25 -9.23
C VAL A 201 -0.55 9.29 -8.12
N VAL A 202 0.46 10.16 -8.23
CA VAL A 202 0.70 11.25 -7.26
C VAL A 202 -0.51 12.18 -7.17
N THR A 203 -1.10 12.55 -8.31
CA THR A 203 -2.31 13.37 -8.35
C THR A 203 -3.48 12.68 -7.64
N ALA A 204 -3.72 11.41 -7.91
CA ALA A 204 -4.79 10.65 -7.26
C ALA A 204 -4.54 10.51 -5.76
N LEU A 205 -3.30 10.25 -5.32
CA LEU A 205 -2.95 10.19 -3.89
C LEU A 205 -3.19 11.53 -3.17
N ARG A 206 -2.94 12.67 -3.86
CA ARG A 206 -3.25 14.00 -3.29
C ARG A 206 -4.76 14.17 -3.12
N LYS A 207 -5.56 13.76 -4.12
CA LYS A 207 -7.03 13.85 -4.08
C LYS A 207 -7.64 13.01 -2.95
N ILE A 208 -7.03 11.87 -2.58
CA ILE A 208 -7.47 11.08 -1.41
C ILE A 208 -7.41 11.87 -0.11
N VAL A 209 -6.48 12.82 -0.01
CA VAL A 209 -6.25 13.63 1.20
C VAL A 209 -7.04 14.94 1.16
N ASN A 210 -7.12 15.62 0.02
CA ASN A 210 -7.63 17.00 -0.06
C ASN A 210 -9.03 17.15 -0.68
N THR A 211 -9.76 16.04 -0.92
CA THR A 211 -11.14 16.11 -1.42
C THR A 211 -12.14 15.57 -0.40
N GLU A 212 -13.41 15.99 -0.54
CA GLU A 212 -14.50 15.51 0.32
C GLU A 212 -14.76 14.01 0.19
N GLU A 213 -14.46 13.43 -0.96
CA GLU A 213 -14.64 12.02 -1.24
C GLU A 213 -13.49 11.15 -0.71
N GLY A 214 -12.38 11.79 -0.36
CA GLY A 214 -11.15 11.13 0.05
C GLY A 214 -11.25 10.49 1.43
N THR A 215 -10.60 9.33 1.57
CA THR A 215 -10.60 8.56 2.82
C THR A 215 -9.54 9.02 3.83
N ALA A 216 -8.71 10.01 3.50
CA ALA A 216 -7.59 10.45 4.33
C ALA A 216 -7.59 11.97 4.62
N LYS A 217 -8.75 12.60 4.73
CA LYS A 217 -8.89 14.06 4.94
C LYS A 217 -8.15 14.59 6.17
N PHE A 218 -8.09 13.81 7.25
CA PHE A 218 -7.38 14.18 8.47
C PHE A 218 -5.85 14.28 8.31
N ALA A 219 -5.31 13.79 7.20
CA ALA A 219 -3.89 13.92 6.87
C ALA A 219 -3.57 15.20 6.09
N ASP A 220 -4.56 16.05 5.80
CA ASP A 220 -4.31 17.31 5.09
C ASP A 220 -3.73 18.37 6.05
N VAL A 221 -2.41 18.35 6.15
CA VAL A 221 -1.65 19.29 6.97
C VAL A 221 -1.17 20.45 6.11
N ALA A 222 -1.49 21.67 6.53
CA ALA A 222 -1.10 22.87 5.81
C ALA A 222 0.41 22.91 5.54
N ASN A 223 0.79 23.32 4.33
CA ASN A 223 2.17 23.47 3.85
C ASN A 223 2.96 22.16 3.59
N TYR A 224 2.38 20.98 3.79
CA TYR A 224 3.07 19.70 3.53
C TYR A 224 2.68 19.06 2.20
N GLU A 225 1.55 19.44 1.61
CA GLU A 225 1.03 18.83 0.36
C GLU A 225 1.05 17.30 0.40
N ILE A 226 0.48 16.72 1.45
CA ILE A 226 0.47 15.29 1.66
C ILE A 226 -0.47 14.62 0.65
N GLY A 227 0.00 13.58 -0.02
CA GLY A 227 -0.81 12.60 -0.73
C GLY A 227 -0.67 11.25 -0.05
N GLY A 228 -1.73 10.44 -0.01
CA GLY A 228 -1.60 9.16 0.67
C GLY A 228 -2.83 8.28 0.59
N LYS A 229 -2.71 7.08 1.16
CA LYS A 229 -3.78 6.09 1.19
C LYS A 229 -3.87 5.43 2.56
N THR A 230 -5.08 5.35 3.08
CA THR A 230 -5.40 4.54 4.28
C THR A 230 -5.57 3.07 3.91
N GLY A 231 -5.21 2.19 4.81
CA GLY A 231 -5.48 0.77 4.75
C GLY A 231 -5.99 0.25 6.09
N THR A 232 -6.96 -0.63 6.03
CA THR A 232 -7.45 -1.40 7.17
C THR A 232 -7.54 -2.84 6.71
N ALA A 233 -6.95 -3.74 7.45
CA ALA A 233 -7.01 -5.18 7.19
C ALA A 233 -7.28 -5.95 8.47
N ASP A 234 -7.99 -7.05 8.35
CA ASP A 234 -8.16 -8.02 9.42
C ASP A 234 -6.90 -8.87 9.53
N GLN A 235 -6.49 -9.21 10.74
CA GLN A 235 -5.34 -10.08 10.92
C GLN A 235 -5.70 -11.54 10.59
N PRO A 236 -4.88 -12.22 9.76
CA PRO A 236 -5.05 -13.64 9.54
C PRO A 236 -4.88 -14.43 10.84
N LYS A 237 -5.76 -15.40 11.09
CA LYS A 237 -5.71 -16.32 12.24
C LYS A 237 -6.13 -17.72 11.78
N GLU A 238 -5.19 -18.68 11.76
CA GLU A 238 -5.43 -20.12 11.52
C GLU A 238 -6.58 -20.45 10.55
N GLY A 239 -6.45 -20.00 9.28
CA GLY A 239 -7.43 -20.25 8.21
C GLY A 239 -8.68 -19.36 8.23
N SER A 240 -8.74 -18.37 9.13
CA SER A 240 -9.79 -17.35 9.21
C SER A 240 -9.18 -15.95 9.43
N TYR A 241 -10.02 -14.95 9.62
CA TYR A 241 -9.61 -13.61 10.04
C TYR A 241 -10.09 -13.35 11.46
N SER A 242 -9.25 -12.70 12.28
CA SER A 242 -9.59 -12.23 13.62
C SER A 242 -10.28 -10.86 13.54
N GLU A 243 -10.89 -10.43 14.66
CA GLU A 243 -11.41 -9.05 14.78
C GLU A 243 -10.30 -8.01 14.96
N ALA A 244 -9.07 -8.44 15.21
CA ALA A 244 -7.92 -7.56 15.33
C ALA A 244 -7.60 -6.90 14.00
N LYS A 245 -7.39 -5.59 14.03
CA LYS A 245 -7.14 -4.79 12.82
C LYS A 245 -5.68 -4.36 12.73
N ILE A 246 -5.20 -4.27 11.51
CA ILE A 246 -4.00 -3.52 11.16
C ILE A 246 -4.46 -2.26 10.44
N ASN A 247 -4.11 -1.10 10.96
CA ASN A 247 -4.38 0.18 10.35
C ASN A 247 -3.09 0.77 9.82
N THR A 248 -3.09 1.15 8.56
CA THR A 248 -1.90 1.68 7.88
C THR A 248 -2.24 2.97 7.16
N PHE A 249 -1.36 3.95 7.25
CA PHE A 249 -1.38 5.11 6.37
C PHE A 249 -0.04 5.17 5.63
N ALA A 250 -0.09 5.12 4.31
CA ALA A 250 1.08 5.27 3.46
C ALA A 250 0.97 6.58 2.68
N SER A 251 1.95 7.45 2.82
CA SER A 251 1.94 8.80 2.29
C SER A 251 3.22 9.19 1.59
N ILE A 252 3.10 10.21 0.76
CA ILE A 252 4.17 10.88 0.03
C ILE A 252 4.02 12.39 0.21
N PHE A 253 5.12 13.12 0.26
CA PHE A 253 5.10 14.58 0.32
C PHE A 253 6.44 15.23 -0.06
N PRO A 254 6.41 16.52 -0.51
CA PRO A 254 5.24 17.23 -1.02
C PRO A 254 4.79 16.63 -2.36
N THR A 255 3.49 16.64 -2.67
CA THR A 255 2.99 16.04 -3.94
C THR A 255 3.40 16.83 -5.19
N SER A 256 3.70 18.10 -5.07
CA SER A 256 4.25 18.92 -6.17
C SER A 256 5.63 18.45 -6.63
N ASN A 257 6.44 17.89 -5.71
CA ASN A 257 7.75 17.31 -5.99
C ASN A 257 8.10 16.26 -4.92
N PRO A 258 7.64 15.01 -5.05
CA PRO A 258 7.77 13.99 -4.00
C PRO A 258 9.22 13.74 -3.57
N GLN A 259 9.51 14.02 -2.31
CA GLN A 259 10.82 13.84 -1.67
C GLN A 259 10.80 12.71 -0.64
N TYR A 260 9.67 12.52 0.01
CA TYR A 260 9.54 11.62 1.14
C TYR A 260 8.40 10.62 0.95
N VAL A 261 8.64 9.40 1.41
CA VAL A 261 7.60 8.40 1.69
C VAL A 261 7.56 8.25 3.20
N PHE A 262 6.35 8.29 3.78
CA PHE A 262 6.15 8.10 5.20
C PHE A 262 5.01 7.11 5.44
N ILE A 263 5.29 6.06 6.20
CA ILE A 263 4.32 5.00 6.52
C ILE A 263 4.19 4.87 8.02
N VAL A 264 2.96 4.85 8.49
CA VAL A 264 2.60 4.52 9.88
C VAL A 264 1.71 3.29 9.85
N MET A 265 2.03 2.29 10.67
CA MET A 265 1.22 1.11 10.90
C MET A 265 0.92 0.97 12.39
N LEU A 266 -0.34 0.73 12.70
CA LEU A 266 -0.82 0.37 14.03
C LEU A 266 -1.34 -1.07 13.99
N ASP A 267 -0.72 -1.92 14.77
CA ASP A 267 -1.10 -3.32 14.93
C ASP A 267 -2.00 -3.44 16.16
N THR A 268 -3.22 -3.91 15.96
CA THR A 268 -4.24 -4.12 17.00
C THR A 268 -4.46 -2.87 17.88
N PRO A 269 -4.76 -1.69 17.26
CA PRO A 269 -4.97 -0.48 18.04
C PRO A 269 -6.16 -0.64 18.99
N GLN A 270 -6.01 -0.16 20.22
CA GLN A 270 -7.07 -0.15 21.20
C GLN A 270 -7.97 1.07 20.99
N LYS A 271 -9.26 0.92 21.17
CA LYS A 271 -10.20 2.05 21.16
C LYS A 271 -9.87 2.99 22.33
N ALA A 272 -9.70 4.27 22.03
CA ALA A 272 -9.61 5.29 23.07
C ALA A 272 -10.96 5.37 23.81
N LYS A 273 -10.93 5.49 25.16
CA LYS A 273 -12.16 5.55 25.97
C LYS A 273 -13.00 6.78 25.67
N ASP A 274 -12.35 7.88 25.31
CA ASP A 274 -12.96 9.21 25.20
C ASP A 274 -13.01 9.75 23.77
N TYR A 275 -12.63 8.96 22.76
CA TYR A 275 -12.62 9.38 21.36
C TYR A 275 -13.19 8.32 20.44
N TYR A 276 -14.24 8.67 19.73
CA TYR A 276 -14.88 7.82 18.75
C TYR A 276 -14.42 8.19 17.34
N TYR A 277 -13.64 7.33 16.70
CA TYR A 277 -13.29 7.51 15.30
C TYR A 277 -14.50 7.15 14.43
N LYS A 278 -15.08 8.14 13.76
CA LYS A 278 -16.01 7.90 12.65
C LYS A 278 -15.20 7.59 11.40
N TYR A 279 -15.33 6.41 10.89
CA TYR A 279 -14.87 6.07 9.56
C TYR A 279 -15.95 6.37 8.54
#